data_5fe77436a27a4dd15b0185ac724f63e8
#
_entry.id   5fe77436a27a4dd15b0185ac724f63e8
#
_cell.length_a   1.000
_cell.length_b   1.000
_cell.length_c   1.000
_cell.angle_alpha   90.00
_cell.angle_beta   90.00
_cell.angle_gamma   90.00
#
_symmetry.space_group_name_H-M   'P 1'
#
loop_
_entity.id
_entity.type
_entity.pdbx_description
1 polymer ?
#
loop_
_entity_poly.entity_id
_entity_poly.type
_entity_poly.pdbx_seq_one_letter_code
_entity_poly.pdbx_strand_id
1 'polypeptide(L)'
;RRQRQMCIRDRVSHNMFLASAKAVQIGHAVDPENKIGCMIQYPTTYPRTCAPKDVLAQRFQMMPNYYYTDVMCRGHYTSLCTAQLRRMGTSVEMQPGDAELLAAGTVDYIAFSYYFSSVARATEDTDCCVERSNPYLQRTDWDWPIDPDGLRIALNELYDRYELPLFVVENGLGAIDTVE
;
A
#
# COMPACT_ATOMS: atom_id res chain seq x y z
N ARG A 1 -4.61 18.96 -18.28
CA ARG A 1 -5.00 18.98 -16.85
C ARG A 1 -4.66 17.68 -16.13
N ARG A 2 -5.03 16.49 -16.65
CA ARG A 2 -4.78 15.17 -16.01
C ARG A 2 -3.29 14.89 -15.78
N GLN A 3 -2.43 15.14 -16.77
CA GLN A 3 -0.97 14.94 -16.67
C GLN A 3 -0.32 15.86 -15.63
N ARG A 4 -0.75 17.13 -15.53
CA ARG A 4 -0.26 18.08 -14.52
C ARG A 4 -0.64 17.66 -13.10
N GLN A 5 -1.83 17.09 -12.88
CA GLN A 5 -2.25 16.57 -11.57
C GLN A 5 -1.45 15.31 -11.18
N MET A 6 -1.08 14.46 -12.14
CA MET A 6 -0.26 13.27 -11.89
C MET A 6 1.17 13.67 -11.49
N CYS A 7 1.81 14.58 -12.20
CA CYS A 7 3.15 15.10 -11.82
C CYS A 7 3.16 15.74 -10.41
N ILE A 8 2.08 16.41 -10.00
CA ILE A 8 1.95 16.96 -8.64
C ILE A 8 1.90 15.83 -7.60
N ARG A 9 1.11 14.79 -7.83
CA ARG A 9 1.00 13.62 -6.93
C ARG A 9 2.34 12.93 -6.73
N ASP A 10 3.11 12.72 -7.80
CA ASP A 10 4.39 12.01 -7.75
C ASP A 10 5.44 12.81 -7.01
N ARG A 11 5.48 14.13 -7.23
CA ARG A 11 6.36 15.02 -6.47
C ARG A 11 5.98 15.06 -4.99
N VAL A 12 4.68 15.08 -4.67
CA VAL A 12 4.20 15.00 -3.28
C VAL A 12 4.61 13.69 -2.64
N SER A 13 4.37 12.55 -3.32
CA SER A 13 4.78 11.23 -2.81
C SER A 13 6.30 11.16 -2.60
N HIS A 14 7.09 11.66 -3.54
CA HIS A 14 8.54 11.69 -3.40
C HIS A 14 9.00 12.51 -2.19
N ASN A 15 8.46 13.71 -2.01
CA ASN A 15 8.75 14.55 -0.85
C ASN A 15 8.32 13.89 0.48
N MET A 16 7.22 13.15 0.49
CA MET A 16 6.80 12.35 1.64
C MET A 16 7.82 11.25 1.96
N PHE A 17 8.36 10.56 0.96
CA PHE A 17 9.41 9.56 1.17
C PHE A 17 10.69 10.17 1.74
N LEU A 18 11.12 11.33 1.22
CA LEU A 18 12.28 12.05 1.76
C LEU A 18 12.03 12.51 3.21
N ALA A 19 10.82 12.99 3.51
CA ALA A 19 10.44 13.35 4.88
C ALA A 19 10.43 12.14 5.82
N SER A 20 9.88 11.00 5.37
CA SER A 20 9.92 9.74 6.10
C SER A 20 11.36 9.29 6.39
N ALA A 21 12.23 9.29 5.38
CA ALA A 21 13.63 8.91 5.55
C ALA A 21 14.38 9.83 6.53
N LYS A 22 14.13 11.15 6.47
CA LYS A 22 14.68 12.11 7.44
C LYS A 22 14.17 11.84 8.87
N ALA A 23 12.88 11.54 9.02
CA ALA A 23 12.29 11.26 10.32
C ALA A 23 12.92 10.00 10.95
N VAL A 24 13.17 8.95 10.17
CA VAL A 24 13.88 7.74 10.63
C VAL A 24 15.28 8.08 11.12
N GLN A 25 16.06 8.82 10.32
CA GLN A 25 17.43 9.19 10.70
C GLN A 25 17.47 10.06 11.95
N ILE A 26 16.56 11.03 12.07
CA ILE A 26 16.46 11.90 13.26
C ILE A 26 16.07 11.06 14.48
N GLY A 27 15.09 10.18 14.33
CA GLY A 27 14.65 9.31 15.43
C GLY A 27 15.76 8.41 15.95
N HIS A 28 16.54 7.80 15.08
CA HIS A 28 17.71 6.98 15.47
C HIS A 28 18.87 7.84 16.00
N ALA A 29 19.02 9.09 15.55
CA ALA A 29 20.04 9.99 16.10
C ALA A 29 19.70 10.48 17.51
N VAL A 30 18.41 10.59 17.84
CA VAL A 30 17.94 10.92 19.21
C VAL A 30 18.15 9.74 20.15
N ASP A 31 17.78 8.55 19.72
CA ASP A 31 18.00 7.31 20.44
C ASP A 31 18.11 6.14 19.43
N PRO A 32 19.27 5.46 19.35
CA PRO A 32 19.46 4.32 18.44
C PRO A 32 18.51 3.13 18.69
N GLU A 33 17.91 3.02 19.86
CA GLU A 33 16.96 1.96 20.21
C GLU A 33 15.54 2.26 19.71
N ASN A 34 15.25 3.48 19.26
CA ASN A 34 13.96 3.84 18.69
C ASN A 34 13.64 2.98 17.47
N LYS A 35 12.38 2.55 17.38
CA LYS A 35 11.84 1.85 16.20
C LYS A 35 10.85 2.76 15.50
N ILE A 36 11.13 3.07 14.24
CA ILE A 36 10.36 4.00 13.43
C ILE A 36 9.72 3.25 12.25
N GLY A 37 8.40 3.22 12.21
CA GLY A 37 7.65 2.52 11.17
C GLY A 37 6.98 3.46 10.17
N CYS A 38 6.56 2.90 9.05
CA CYS A 38 5.58 3.55 8.18
C CYS A 38 4.17 3.08 8.51
N MET A 39 3.17 3.86 8.12
CA MET A 39 1.75 3.47 8.24
C MET A 39 1.09 3.53 6.87
N ILE A 40 0.41 2.45 6.49
CA ILE A 40 -0.33 2.34 5.24
C ILE A 40 -1.73 1.76 5.48
N GLN A 41 -2.66 2.04 4.58
CA GLN A 41 -3.87 1.25 4.45
C GLN A 41 -3.57 0.07 3.52
N TYR A 42 -3.90 -1.15 3.96
CA TYR A 42 -3.61 -2.35 3.16
C TYR A 42 -4.86 -3.23 3.00
N PRO A 43 -5.75 -2.91 2.04
CA PRO A 43 -6.87 -3.78 1.71
C PRO A 43 -6.36 -4.95 0.85
N THR A 44 -6.51 -6.17 1.35
CA THR A 44 -6.32 -7.37 0.51
C THR A 44 -7.27 -7.32 -0.69
N THR A 45 -6.76 -7.60 -1.87
CA THR A 45 -7.57 -7.59 -3.09
C THR A 45 -7.51 -8.94 -3.78
N TYR A 46 -8.67 -9.54 -4.04
CA TYR A 46 -8.79 -10.80 -4.77
C TYR A 46 -9.08 -10.57 -6.25
N PRO A 47 -8.65 -11.47 -7.15
CA PRO A 47 -9.17 -11.46 -8.51
C PRO A 47 -10.64 -11.90 -8.51
N ARG A 48 -11.47 -11.31 -9.37
CA ARG A 48 -12.89 -11.67 -9.47
C ARG A 48 -13.09 -13.14 -9.87
N THR A 49 -12.23 -13.62 -10.76
CA THR A 49 -12.19 -15.01 -11.23
C THR A 49 -10.73 -15.45 -11.43
N CYS A 50 -10.52 -16.74 -11.71
CA CYS A 50 -9.21 -17.24 -12.12
C CYS A 50 -8.81 -16.88 -13.57
N ALA A 51 -9.60 -16.09 -14.29
CA ALA A 51 -9.23 -15.61 -15.62
C ALA A 51 -7.95 -14.77 -15.55
N PRO A 52 -6.96 -14.98 -16.45
CA PRO A 52 -5.69 -14.28 -16.40
C PRO A 52 -5.80 -12.75 -16.38
N LYS A 53 -6.82 -12.19 -17.04
CA LYS A 53 -7.08 -10.74 -17.02
C LYS A 53 -7.52 -10.25 -15.64
N ASP A 54 -8.33 -11.01 -14.90
CA ASP A 54 -8.74 -10.65 -13.53
C ASP A 54 -7.57 -10.76 -12.54
N VAL A 55 -6.71 -11.77 -12.71
CA VAL A 55 -5.48 -11.91 -11.92
C VAL A 55 -4.52 -10.73 -12.17
N LEU A 56 -4.40 -10.28 -13.43
CA LEU A 56 -3.64 -9.07 -13.75
C LEU A 56 -4.28 -7.81 -13.15
N ALA A 57 -5.61 -7.69 -13.17
CA ALA A 57 -6.32 -6.57 -12.56
C ALA A 57 -6.07 -6.50 -11.05
N GLN A 58 -6.11 -7.64 -10.35
CA GLN A 58 -5.74 -7.73 -8.93
C GLN A 58 -4.31 -7.25 -8.69
N ARG A 59 -3.36 -7.71 -9.50
CA ARG A 59 -1.96 -7.29 -9.39
C ARG A 59 -1.80 -5.79 -9.61
N PHE A 60 -2.50 -5.20 -10.58
CA PHE A 60 -2.48 -3.76 -10.82
C PHE A 60 -3.09 -2.97 -9.66
N GLN A 61 -4.12 -3.49 -9.01
CA GLN A 61 -4.73 -2.87 -7.84
C GLN A 61 -3.80 -2.86 -6.63
N MET A 62 -2.96 -3.88 -6.47
CA MET A 62 -2.01 -3.95 -5.37
C MET A 62 -0.73 -3.12 -5.59
N MET A 63 -0.39 -2.77 -6.83
CA MET A 63 0.83 -2.00 -7.13
C MET A 63 0.95 -0.67 -6.36
N PRO A 64 -0.10 0.15 -6.16
CA PRO A 64 -0.01 1.38 -5.37
C PRO A 64 0.41 1.13 -3.91
N ASN A 65 -0.07 0.05 -3.28
CA ASN A 65 0.31 -0.30 -1.91
C ASN A 65 1.81 -0.61 -1.83
N TYR A 66 2.30 -1.45 -2.74
CA TYR A 66 3.73 -1.80 -2.81
C TYR A 66 4.61 -0.62 -3.24
N TYR A 67 4.09 0.34 -4.01
CA TYR A 67 4.82 1.54 -4.38
C TYR A 67 5.28 2.32 -3.15
N TYR A 68 4.41 2.52 -2.16
CA TYR A 68 4.76 3.22 -0.94
C TYR A 68 5.67 2.40 -0.03
N THR A 69 5.31 1.14 0.23
CA THR A 69 6.10 0.29 1.12
C THR A 69 7.46 -0.06 0.54
N ASP A 70 7.59 -0.31 -0.76
CA ASP A 70 8.89 -0.58 -1.38
C ASP A 70 9.88 0.56 -1.14
N VAL A 71 9.48 1.80 -1.36
CA VAL A 71 10.39 2.94 -1.17
C VAL A 71 10.76 3.11 0.31
N MET A 72 9.80 3.03 1.22
CA MET A 72 10.05 3.23 2.65
C MET A 72 10.82 2.07 3.29
N CYS A 73 10.60 0.83 2.85
CA CYS A 73 11.27 -0.35 3.42
C CYS A 73 12.61 -0.67 2.75
N ARG A 74 12.76 -0.35 1.45
CA ARG A 74 13.96 -0.70 0.66
C ARG A 74 14.89 0.48 0.38
N GLY A 75 14.46 1.70 0.67
CA GLY A 75 15.23 2.92 0.47
C GLY A 75 15.47 3.30 -0.99
N HIS A 76 14.70 2.75 -1.93
CA HIS A 76 14.83 3.09 -3.36
C HIS A 76 13.57 2.75 -4.15
N TYR A 77 13.43 3.33 -5.34
CA TYR A 77 12.37 3.00 -6.28
C TYR A 77 12.67 1.66 -6.96
N THR A 78 11.87 0.64 -6.65
CA THR A 78 12.00 -0.70 -7.23
C THR A 78 11.50 -0.74 -8.69
N SER A 79 11.71 -1.88 -9.37
CA SER A 79 11.15 -2.10 -10.71
C SER A 79 9.61 -2.00 -10.72
N LEU A 80 8.95 -2.42 -9.63
CA LEU A 80 7.50 -2.27 -9.46
C LEU A 80 7.12 -0.78 -9.39
N CYS A 81 7.85 0.02 -8.61
CA CYS A 81 7.62 1.47 -8.53
C CYS A 81 7.76 2.12 -9.92
N THR A 82 8.80 1.77 -10.66
CA THR A 82 9.03 2.26 -12.02
C THR A 82 7.90 1.84 -12.98
N ALA A 83 7.42 0.60 -12.88
CA ALA A 83 6.30 0.11 -13.68
C ALA A 83 4.99 0.86 -13.33
N GLN A 84 4.74 1.12 -12.06
CA GLN A 84 3.58 1.90 -11.61
C GLN A 84 3.63 3.34 -12.15
N LEU A 85 4.77 4.01 -12.06
CA LEU A 85 4.95 5.36 -12.60
C LEU A 85 4.72 5.40 -14.11
N ARG A 86 5.27 4.45 -14.86
CA ARG A 86 5.03 4.33 -16.32
C ARG A 86 3.54 4.14 -16.64
N ARG A 87 2.85 3.28 -15.88
CA ARG A 87 1.41 3.05 -16.04
C ARG A 87 0.60 4.33 -15.79
N MET A 88 1.05 5.17 -14.87
CA MET A 88 0.47 6.47 -14.59
C MET A 88 0.89 7.57 -15.60
N GLY A 89 1.81 7.27 -16.51
CA GLY A 89 2.32 8.22 -17.51
C GLY A 89 3.18 9.33 -16.90
N THR A 90 3.96 9.00 -15.86
CA THR A 90 4.74 9.94 -15.08
C THR A 90 6.12 9.38 -14.68
N SER A 91 6.96 10.22 -14.08
CA SER A 91 8.28 9.86 -13.56
C SER A 91 8.61 10.72 -12.34
N VAL A 92 9.49 10.21 -11.51
CA VAL A 92 10.07 10.97 -10.39
C VAL A 92 11.37 11.62 -10.84
N GLU A 93 11.52 12.91 -10.59
CA GLU A 93 12.76 13.65 -10.79
C GLU A 93 13.52 13.68 -9.47
N MET A 94 14.59 12.88 -9.39
CA MET A 94 15.47 12.80 -8.23
C MET A 94 16.44 13.99 -8.22
N GLN A 95 16.62 14.61 -7.06
CA GLN A 95 17.64 15.62 -6.85
C GLN A 95 18.94 14.98 -6.31
N PRO A 96 20.09 15.64 -6.45
CA PRO A 96 21.33 15.16 -5.81
C PRO A 96 21.15 14.98 -4.30
N GLY A 97 21.51 13.78 -3.80
CA GLY A 97 21.37 13.42 -2.39
C GLY A 97 20.06 12.69 -2.02
N ASP A 98 19.05 12.69 -2.90
CA ASP A 98 17.77 12.02 -2.61
C ASP A 98 17.93 10.50 -2.47
N ALA A 99 18.73 9.89 -3.34
CA ALA A 99 18.96 8.44 -3.33
C ALA A 99 19.67 7.99 -2.05
N GLU A 100 20.69 8.72 -1.64
CA GLU A 100 21.45 8.46 -0.42
C GLU A 100 20.57 8.65 0.84
N LEU A 101 19.74 9.70 0.84
CA LEU A 101 18.80 9.96 1.92
C LEU A 101 17.79 8.84 2.07
N LEU A 102 17.18 8.38 0.97
CA LEU A 102 16.22 7.28 0.98
C LEU A 102 16.87 5.98 1.48
N ALA A 103 18.06 5.65 0.96
CA ALA A 103 18.79 4.44 1.33
C ALA A 103 19.18 4.40 2.81
N ALA A 104 19.51 5.55 3.41
CA ALA A 104 19.89 5.67 4.80
C ALA A 104 18.72 5.81 5.79
N GLY A 105 17.47 5.94 5.30
CA GLY A 105 16.29 6.21 6.12
C GLY A 105 15.19 5.18 5.92
N THR A 106 15.52 3.90 5.83
CA THR A 106 14.52 2.82 5.77
C THR A 106 13.85 2.59 7.13
N VAL A 107 12.57 2.23 7.10
CA VAL A 107 11.76 2.00 8.31
C VAL A 107 12.11 0.68 8.99
N ASP A 108 11.92 0.61 10.32
CA ASP A 108 12.19 -0.58 11.13
C ASP A 108 11.03 -1.58 11.16
N TYR A 109 9.79 -1.13 10.90
CA TYR A 109 8.60 -1.96 10.87
C TYR A 109 7.53 -1.36 9.97
N ILE A 110 6.52 -2.16 9.63
CA ILE A 110 5.36 -1.72 8.86
C ILE A 110 4.14 -1.74 9.76
N ALA A 111 3.52 -0.56 9.95
CA ALA A 111 2.19 -0.43 10.52
C ALA A 111 1.16 -0.36 9.41
N PHE A 112 0.00 -1.00 9.61
CA PHE A 112 -1.06 -0.94 8.60
C PHE A 112 -2.45 -1.04 9.21
N SER A 113 -3.43 -0.48 8.49
CA SER A 113 -4.85 -0.61 8.76
C SER A 113 -5.46 -1.67 7.86
N TYR A 114 -6.26 -2.57 8.44
CA TYR A 114 -7.05 -3.54 7.72
C TYR A 114 -8.49 -3.55 8.23
N TYR A 115 -9.45 -3.32 7.34
CA TYR A 115 -10.87 -3.33 7.67
C TYR A 115 -11.66 -4.35 6.84
N PHE A 116 -11.32 -4.47 5.56
CA PHE A 116 -12.01 -5.35 4.62
C PHE A 116 -11.14 -5.64 3.41
N SER A 117 -11.53 -6.67 2.65
CA SER A 117 -10.96 -6.97 1.33
C SER A 117 -11.80 -6.40 0.19
N SER A 118 -11.22 -6.39 -0.98
CA SER A 118 -11.88 -5.99 -2.22
C SER A 118 -11.68 -7.03 -3.33
N VAL A 119 -12.38 -6.85 -4.43
CA VAL A 119 -12.26 -7.70 -5.64
C VAL A 119 -11.88 -6.82 -6.81
N ALA A 120 -10.93 -7.27 -7.62
CA ALA A 120 -10.54 -6.60 -8.85
C ALA A 120 -10.87 -7.46 -10.07
N ARG A 121 -11.35 -6.83 -11.14
CA ARG A 121 -11.58 -7.46 -12.44
C ARG A 121 -11.16 -6.58 -13.59
N ALA A 122 -10.87 -7.17 -14.73
CA ALA A 122 -10.74 -6.47 -15.98
C ALA A 122 -12.13 -6.29 -16.64
N THR A 123 -12.29 -5.19 -17.36
CA THR A 123 -13.47 -4.94 -18.22
C THR A 123 -13.01 -4.66 -19.63
N GLU A 124 -13.95 -4.47 -20.57
CA GLU A 124 -13.61 -4.07 -21.95
C GLU A 124 -12.97 -2.67 -22.00
N ASP A 125 -13.36 -1.79 -21.07
CA ASP A 125 -12.92 -0.40 -21.06
C ASP A 125 -11.72 -0.14 -20.13
N THR A 126 -11.41 -1.06 -19.22
CA THR A 126 -10.35 -0.87 -18.24
C THR A 126 -9.67 -2.15 -17.82
N ASP A 127 -8.35 -2.09 -17.63
CA ASP A 127 -7.54 -3.21 -17.11
C ASP A 127 -7.83 -3.53 -15.64
N CYS A 128 -8.44 -2.62 -14.90
CA CYS A 128 -8.74 -2.81 -13.48
C CYS A 128 -9.97 -2.01 -13.05
N CYS A 129 -10.97 -2.73 -12.60
CA CYS A 129 -12.15 -2.22 -11.90
C CYS A 129 -12.20 -2.86 -10.52
N VAL A 130 -12.39 -2.07 -9.46
CA VAL A 130 -12.40 -2.55 -8.07
C VAL A 130 -13.82 -2.54 -7.53
N GLU A 131 -14.21 -3.64 -6.92
CA GLU A 131 -15.51 -3.86 -6.29
C GLU A 131 -15.32 -4.30 -4.84
N ARG A 132 -16.25 -3.93 -3.96
CA ARG A 132 -16.32 -4.47 -2.59
C ARG A 132 -17.17 -5.75 -2.51
N SER A 133 -17.74 -6.19 -3.62
CA SER A 133 -18.67 -7.33 -3.64
C SER A 133 -17.91 -8.63 -3.91
N ASN A 134 -17.50 -9.30 -2.83
CA ASN A 134 -17.04 -10.67 -2.88
C ASN A 134 -18.23 -11.60 -2.59
N PRO A 135 -18.63 -12.50 -3.53
CA PRO A 135 -19.81 -13.35 -3.36
C PRO A 135 -19.65 -14.44 -2.28
N TYR A 136 -18.46 -14.65 -1.77
CA TYR A 136 -18.15 -15.66 -0.76
C TYR A 136 -18.11 -15.11 0.66
N LEU A 137 -18.26 -13.79 0.84
CA LEU A 137 -18.14 -13.11 2.13
C LEU A 137 -19.46 -12.52 2.57
N GLN A 138 -19.76 -12.66 3.86
CA GLN A 138 -20.82 -11.90 4.51
C GLN A 138 -20.46 -10.42 4.58
N ARG A 139 -21.45 -9.58 4.78
CA ARG A 139 -21.29 -8.11 4.86
C ARG A 139 -21.82 -7.58 6.17
N THR A 140 -21.21 -6.51 6.60
CA THR A 140 -21.66 -5.74 7.79
C THR A 140 -22.81 -4.81 7.42
N ASP A 141 -23.39 -4.13 8.44
CA ASP A 141 -24.41 -3.09 8.25
C ASP A 141 -23.91 -1.92 7.38
N TRP A 142 -22.60 -1.67 7.34
CA TRP A 142 -21.98 -0.64 6.51
C TRP A 142 -21.58 -1.17 5.11
N ASP A 143 -22.07 -2.34 4.76
CA ASP A 143 -21.77 -2.98 3.47
C ASP A 143 -20.28 -3.30 3.28
N TRP A 144 -19.56 -3.61 4.38
CA TRP A 144 -18.17 -4.04 4.33
C TRP A 144 -18.07 -5.57 4.35
N PRO A 145 -17.25 -6.19 3.51
CA PRO A 145 -16.98 -7.62 3.58
C PRO A 145 -16.33 -8.00 4.91
N ILE A 146 -16.84 -9.05 5.55
CA ILE A 146 -16.24 -9.64 6.75
C ILE A 146 -15.22 -10.68 6.28
N ASP A 147 -13.94 -10.38 6.44
CA ASP A 147 -12.87 -11.20 5.87
C ASP A 147 -11.66 -11.33 6.82
N PRO A 148 -11.72 -12.26 7.78
CA PRO A 148 -10.59 -12.53 8.67
C PRO A 148 -9.40 -13.18 7.94
N ASP A 149 -9.65 -13.99 6.90
CA ASP A 149 -8.59 -14.57 6.08
C ASP A 149 -7.84 -13.50 5.28
N GLY A 150 -8.52 -12.43 4.88
CA GLY A 150 -7.90 -11.30 4.22
C GLY A 150 -6.85 -10.58 5.09
N LEU A 151 -7.06 -10.48 6.40
CA LEU A 151 -6.05 -9.99 7.33
C LEU A 151 -4.85 -10.93 7.38
N ARG A 152 -5.08 -12.24 7.45
CA ARG A 152 -4.00 -13.24 7.43
C ARG A 152 -3.19 -13.17 6.14
N ILE A 153 -3.86 -12.99 5.00
CA ILE A 153 -3.21 -12.83 3.69
C ILE A 153 -2.38 -11.55 3.69
N ALA A 154 -2.92 -10.42 4.16
CA ALA A 154 -2.19 -9.16 4.26
C ALA A 154 -0.90 -9.29 5.08
N LEU A 155 -0.97 -9.96 6.24
CA LEU A 155 0.18 -10.23 7.09
C LEU A 155 1.24 -11.07 6.37
N ASN A 156 0.84 -12.15 5.69
CA ASN A 156 1.76 -13.01 4.94
C ASN A 156 2.39 -12.23 3.77
N GLU A 157 1.59 -11.53 2.96
CA GLU A 157 2.10 -10.79 1.81
C GLU A 157 3.11 -9.70 2.19
N LEU A 158 2.85 -8.98 3.28
CA LEU A 158 3.76 -7.95 3.78
C LEU A 158 5.02 -8.58 4.38
N TYR A 159 4.89 -9.64 5.17
CA TYR A 159 6.04 -10.29 5.78
C TYR A 159 6.92 -11.00 4.74
N ASP A 160 6.34 -11.77 3.82
CA ASP A 160 7.08 -12.46 2.75
C ASP A 160 7.85 -11.47 1.85
N ARG A 161 7.32 -10.25 1.70
CA ARG A 161 7.94 -9.24 0.86
C ARG A 161 9.06 -8.47 1.54
N TYR A 162 8.95 -8.18 2.83
CA TYR A 162 9.84 -7.24 3.52
C TYR A 162 10.61 -7.85 4.69
N GLU A 163 10.15 -8.95 5.27
CA GLU A 163 10.72 -9.61 6.45
C GLU A 163 10.91 -8.64 7.64
N LEU A 164 10.07 -7.60 7.72
CA LEU A 164 10.04 -6.62 8.80
C LEU A 164 8.93 -6.95 9.81
N PRO A 165 9.08 -6.53 11.08
CA PRO A 165 7.99 -6.59 12.05
C PRO A 165 6.74 -5.88 11.52
N LEU A 166 5.57 -6.45 11.79
CA LEU A 166 4.27 -5.92 11.37
C LEU A 166 3.46 -5.45 12.57
N PHE A 167 2.78 -4.32 12.44
CA PHE A 167 1.91 -3.77 13.47
C PHE A 167 0.55 -3.39 12.89
N VAL A 168 -0.50 -4.14 13.25
CA VAL A 168 -1.87 -3.79 12.89
C VAL A 168 -2.31 -2.67 13.82
N VAL A 169 -2.36 -1.44 13.34
CA VAL A 169 -2.68 -0.24 14.13
C VAL A 169 -4.17 0.08 14.11
N GLU A 170 -4.87 -0.37 13.07
CA GLU A 170 -6.31 -0.19 12.94
C GLU A 170 -6.93 -1.48 12.38
N ASN A 171 -7.97 -1.96 13.06
CA ASN A 171 -8.83 -3.06 12.62
C ASN A 171 -10.22 -2.88 13.24
N GLY A 172 -11.26 -3.31 12.54
CA GLY A 172 -12.62 -3.23 13.05
C GLY A 172 -13.68 -3.62 12.03
N LEU A 173 -14.91 -3.71 12.50
CA LEU A 173 -16.10 -3.96 11.68
C LEU A 173 -16.92 -2.67 11.57
N GLY A 174 -17.45 -2.41 10.37
CA GLY A 174 -18.45 -1.36 10.17
C GLY A 174 -19.83 -1.86 10.58
N ALA A 175 -20.15 -1.82 11.87
CA ALA A 175 -21.40 -2.28 12.44
C ALA A 175 -22.18 -1.12 13.08
N ILE A 176 -23.51 -1.30 13.25
CA ILE A 176 -24.35 -0.42 14.02
C ILE A 176 -24.42 -0.99 15.44
N ASP A 177 -23.78 -0.31 16.39
CA ASP A 177 -23.80 -0.72 17.78
C ASP A 177 -25.10 -0.27 18.45
N THR A 178 -25.75 -1.19 19.13
CA THR A 178 -26.90 -0.90 20.02
C THR A 178 -26.46 -1.14 21.45
N VAL A 179 -26.74 -0.17 22.34
CA VAL A 179 -26.54 -0.36 23.78
C VAL A 179 -27.78 -1.08 24.32
N GLU A 180 -27.60 -2.27 24.90
CA GLU A 180 -28.63 -2.99 25.65
C GLU A 180 -28.77 -2.44 27.05
#